data_5513c9043b900961d8bf125b1547bdf6
#
_entry.id   5513c9043b900961d8bf125b1547bdf6
#
_cell.length_a   1.000
_cell.length_b   1.000
_cell.length_c   1.000
_cell.angle_alpha   90.00
_cell.angle_beta   90.00
_cell.angle_gamma   90.00
#
_symmetry.space_group_name_H-M   'P 1'
#
loop_
_entity.id
_entity.type
_entity.pdbx_description
1 polymer ?
#
loop_
_entity_poly.entity_id
_entity_poly.type
_entity_poly.pdbx_seq_one_letter_code
_entity_poly.pdbx_strand_id
1 'polypeptide(L)'
;MYTCNNDTKFTKHVNSEGSLGILTKYASTPEIKGLAELAVRRTAKYSLQEEAKKLLPTERVRFCLRHRVDATKGIEVKYNQKREQAHYSNVQRCGSVWTCPICSAQISEGRRQELKQGMEYWQGTGKAQESGGMVYLLTLTNPHHHGDNLVQLLEGQKKALKYLWSDRKSKEMLKAL
;
A
#
# COMPACT_ATOMS: atom_id res chain seq x y z
N MET A 1 26.53 -14.22 3.41
CA MET A 1 26.23 -14.33 1.98
C MET A 1 25.49 -15.64 1.78
N TYR A 2 24.16 -15.61 1.82
CA TYR A 2 23.36 -16.82 1.57
C TYR A 2 23.00 -16.83 0.09
N THR A 3 23.65 -17.67 -0.67
CA THR A 3 23.23 -18.01 -2.02
C THR A 3 22.12 -19.04 -1.89
N CYS A 4 20.88 -18.66 -2.20
CA CYS A 4 19.83 -19.64 -2.41
C CYS A 4 20.15 -20.40 -3.70
N ASN A 5 20.68 -21.59 -3.56
CA ASN A 5 20.67 -22.58 -4.62
C ASN A 5 19.23 -22.89 -4.97
N ASN A 6 18.94 -22.93 -6.26
CA ASN A 6 17.68 -23.36 -6.82
C ASN A 6 17.39 -24.80 -6.41
N ASP A 7 16.87 -25.00 -5.21
CA ASP A 7 16.33 -26.30 -4.82
C ASP A 7 14.98 -26.49 -5.49
N THR A 8 15.07 -27.20 -6.59
CA THR A 8 13.96 -27.72 -7.42
C THR A 8 12.91 -28.54 -6.68
N LYS A 9 13.02 -28.69 -5.37
CA LYS A 9 12.05 -29.41 -4.55
C LYS A 9 10.75 -28.64 -4.29
N PHE A 10 10.76 -27.32 -4.41
CA PHE A 10 9.55 -26.50 -4.18
C PHE A 10 8.62 -26.42 -5.40
N THR A 11 9.12 -26.73 -6.59
CA THR A 11 8.35 -26.66 -7.84
C THR A 11 7.59 -27.93 -8.20
N LYS A 12 7.88 -29.06 -7.56
CA LYS A 12 7.24 -30.34 -7.88
C LYS A 12 5.85 -30.55 -7.27
N HIS A 13 5.38 -29.63 -6.42
CA HIS A 13 4.05 -29.76 -5.77
C HIS A 13 3.04 -28.68 -6.20
N VAL A 14 3.33 -27.91 -7.21
CA VAL A 14 2.36 -26.99 -7.81
C VAL A 14 1.68 -27.73 -8.96
N ASN A 15 0.89 -28.73 -8.65
CA ASN A 15 -0.07 -29.28 -9.58
C ASN A 15 -1.19 -28.26 -9.81
N SER A 16 -1.67 -28.20 -11.02
CA SER A 16 -2.73 -27.32 -11.54
C SER A 16 -4.08 -27.39 -10.81
N GLU A 17 -4.19 -28.22 -9.81
CA GLU A 17 -5.37 -28.38 -8.95
C GLU A 17 -5.07 -27.96 -7.51
N GLY A 18 -4.86 -26.65 -7.32
CA GLY A 18 -5.05 -26.02 -6.02
C GLY A 18 -4.09 -26.39 -4.92
N SER A 19 -2.84 -25.95 -5.01
CA SER A 19 -1.90 -26.00 -3.86
C SER A 19 -2.43 -25.27 -2.61
N LEU A 20 -3.44 -24.43 -2.74
CA LEU A 20 -4.17 -23.79 -1.65
C LEU A 20 -4.89 -24.82 -0.75
N GLY A 21 -5.44 -25.90 -1.33
CA GLY A 21 -6.11 -26.95 -0.58
C GLY A 21 -5.14 -27.81 0.26
N ILE A 22 -3.89 -27.92 -0.16
CA ILE A 22 -2.86 -28.68 0.58
C ILE A 22 -2.39 -27.89 1.80
N LEU A 23 -2.15 -26.59 1.66
CA LEU A 23 -1.75 -25.73 2.78
C LEU A 23 -2.83 -25.68 3.87
N THR A 24 -4.11 -25.70 3.51
CA THR A 24 -5.21 -25.70 4.47
C THR A 24 -5.38 -27.05 5.18
N LYS A 25 -5.07 -28.16 4.54
CA LYS A 25 -5.16 -29.51 5.15
C LYS A 25 -4.12 -29.74 6.25
N TYR A 26 -2.95 -29.11 6.16
CA TYR A 26 -1.88 -29.24 7.16
C TYR A 26 -1.85 -28.09 8.18
N ALA A 27 -2.71 -27.08 8.04
CA ALA A 27 -2.77 -25.93 8.93
C ALA A 27 -3.54 -26.27 10.22
N SER A 28 -2.93 -27.10 11.08
CA SER A 28 -3.52 -27.48 12.37
C SER A 28 -3.23 -26.45 13.48
N THR A 29 -2.23 -25.59 13.32
CA THR A 29 -1.86 -24.56 14.30
C THR A 29 -2.31 -23.18 13.88
N PRO A 30 -2.60 -22.25 14.82
CA PRO A 30 -2.97 -20.87 14.51
C PRO A 30 -1.91 -20.14 13.67
N GLU A 31 -0.64 -20.41 13.90
CA GLU A 31 0.49 -19.82 13.15
C GLU A 31 0.49 -20.24 11.69
N ILE A 32 0.28 -21.52 11.41
CA ILE A 32 0.23 -22.06 10.04
C ILE A 32 -0.99 -21.52 9.30
N LYS A 33 -2.14 -21.38 9.97
CA LYS A 33 -3.33 -20.73 9.40
C LYS A 33 -3.03 -19.28 8.99
N GLY A 34 -2.37 -18.52 9.84
CA GLY A 34 -1.96 -17.15 9.53
C GLY A 34 -1.03 -17.07 8.31
N LEU A 35 -0.06 -17.97 8.18
CA LEU A 35 0.83 -18.04 7.02
C LEU A 35 0.08 -18.41 5.73
N ALA A 36 -0.88 -19.33 5.80
CA ALA A 36 -1.71 -19.70 4.66
C ALA A 36 -2.57 -18.53 4.17
N GLU A 37 -3.21 -17.78 5.09
CA GLU A 37 -3.97 -16.58 4.74
C GLU A 37 -3.09 -15.49 4.10
N LEU A 38 -1.87 -15.29 4.62
CA LEU A 38 -0.92 -14.35 4.02
C LEU A 38 -0.50 -14.76 2.61
N ALA A 39 -0.31 -16.05 2.37
CA ALA A 39 -0.01 -16.58 1.03
C ALA A 39 -1.18 -16.33 0.07
N VAL A 40 -2.41 -16.59 0.48
CA VAL A 40 -3.63 -16.31 -0.30
C VAL A 40 -3.73 -14.84 -0.66
N ARG A 41 -3.57 -13.95 0.33
CA ARG A 41 -3.61 -12.50 0.10
C ARG A 41 -2.51 -12.01 -0.84
N ARG A 42 -1.31 -12.60 -0.75
CA ARG A 42 -0.21 -12.29 -1.70
C ARG A 42 -0.57 -12.73 -3.12
N THR A 43 -1.03 -13.97 -3.28
CA THR A 43 -1.42 -14.49 -4.60
C THR A 43 -2.50 -13.62 -5.24
N ALA A 44 -3.53 -13.24 -4.49
CA ALA A 44 -4.59 -12.36 -4.97
C ALA A 44 -4.05 -10.99 -5.44
N LYS A 45 -3.11 -10.39 -4.71
CA LYS A 45 -2.48 -9.12 -5.13
C LYS A 45 -1.68 -9.27 -6.42
N TYR A 46 -0.98 -10.37 -6.61
CA TYR A 46 -0.25 -10.63 -7.86
C TYR A 46 -1.18 -10.90 -9.03
N SER A 47 -2.28 -11.61 -8.82
CA SER A 47 -3.32 -11.80 -9.84
C SER A 47 -3.93 -10.46 -10.28
N LEU A 48 -4.28 -9.59 -9.32
CA LEU A 48 -4.76 -8.24 -9.62
C LEU A 48 -3.70 -7.39 -10.36
N GLN A 49 -2.43 -7.57 -10.05
CA GLN A 49 -1.35 -6.89 -10.78
C GLN A 49 -1.27 -7.34 -12.24
N GLU A 50 -1.49 -8.62 -12.52
CA GLU A 50 -1.54 -9.12 -13.90
C GLU A 50 -2.70 -8.49 -14.68
N GLU A 51 -3.87 -8.39 -14.08
CA GLU A 51 -5.00 -7.71 -14.72
C GLU A 51 -4.72 -6.22 -14.94
N ALA A 52 -4.16 -5.54 -13.95
CA ALA A 52 -3.75 -4.15 -14.09
C ALA A 52 -2.73 -3.94 -15.23
N LYS A 53 -1.82 -4.89 -15.45
CA LYS A 53 -0.89 -4.86 -16.60
C LYS A 53 -1.60 -4.93 -17.93
N LYS A 54 -2.61 -5.78 -18.04
CA LYS A 54 -3.38 -5.95 -19.28
C LYS A 54 -4.19 -4.69 -19.60
N LEU A 55 -4.82 -4.12 -18.57
CA LEU A 55 -5.66 -2.94 -18.71
C LEU A 55 -4.86 -1.65 -18.93
N LEU A 56 -3.63 -1.58 -18.42
CA LEU A 56 -2.78 -0.40 -18.42
C LEU A 56 -1.39 -0.71 -19.02
N PRO A 57 -1.32 -1.05 -20.32
CA PRO A 57 -0.09 -1.52 -20.96
C PRO A 57 1.00 -0.44 -21.07
N THR A 58 0.63 0.83 -21.02
CA THR A 58 1.55 1.98 -21.09
C THR A 58 2.07 2.38 -19.72
N GLU A 59 1.41 1.95 -18.64
CA GLU A 59 1.75 2.34 -17.28
C GLU A 59 2.93 1.55 -16.70
N ARG A 60 3.63 2.18 -15.75
CA ARG A 60 4.79 1.59 -15.08
C ARG A 60 4.48 0.30 -14.30
N VAL A 61 3.21 0.03 -14.00
CA VAL A 61 2.77 -1.22 -13.35
C VAL A 61 3.17 -2.45 -14.15
N ARG A 62 3.27 -2.32 -15.47
CA ARG A 62 3.72 -3.37 -16.40
C ARG A 62 5.05 -4.00 -16.01
N PHE A 63 5.98 -3.19 -15.51
CA PHE A 63 7.34 -3.61 -15.19
C PHE A 63 7.57 -3.89 -13.70
N CYS A 64 6.57 -3.58 -12.87
CA CYS A 64 6.70 -3.65 -11.41
C CYS A 64 6.95 -5.08 -10.93
N LEU A 65 8.04 -5.27 -10.19
CA LEU A 65 8.51 -6.54 -9.63
C LEU A 65 8.82 -7.65 -10.66
N ARG A 66 8.99 -7.28 -11.94
CA ARG A 66 9.24 -8.24 -13.03
C ARG A 66 10.52 -7.97 -13.77
N HIS A 67 10.97 -6.73 -13.80
CA HIS A 67 12.18 -6.33 -14.48
C HIS A 67 13.27 -5.99 -13.47
N ARG A 68 14.51 -6.33 -13.82
CA ARG A 68 15.68 -5.88 -13.10
C ARG A 68 15.95 -4.41 -13.42
N VAL A 69 16.41 -3.66 -12.43
CA VAL A 69 16.88 -2.28 -12.62
C VAL A 69 18.18 -2.28 -13.39
N ASP A 70 19.11 -3.16 -13.00
CA ASP A 70 20.38 -3.39 -13.66
C ASP A 70 20.42 -4.83 -14.19
N ALA A 71 20.48 -4.96 -15.52
CA ALA A 71 20.45 -6.26 -16.18
C ALA A 71 21.72 -7.10 -15.89
N THR A 72 22.83 -6.46 -15.53
CA THR A 72 24.11 -7.14 -15.25
C THR A 72 24.17 -7.77 -13.87
N LYS A 73 23.32 -7.28 -12.92
CA LYS A 73 23.28 -7.75 -11.54
C LYS A 73 22.16 -8.74 -11.31
N GLY A 74 22.40 -9.70 -10.43
CA GLY A 74 21.36 -10.62 -9.95
C GLY A 74 20.33 -9.93 -9.05
N ILE A 75 19.27 -10.66 -8.73
CA ILE A 75 18.30 -10.28 -7.71
C ILE A 75 18.80 -10.87 -6.38
N GLU A 76 18.94 -10.03 -5.37
CA GLU A 76 19.36 -10.42 -4.03
C GLU A 76 18.27 -10.14 -3.02
N VAL A 77 18.24 -10.90 -1.94
CA VAL A 77 17.40 -10.59 -0.78
C VAL A 77 18.25 -9.82 0.23
N LYS A 78 17.85 -8.60 0.54
CA LYS A 78 18.49 -7.76 1.56
C LYS A 78 17.59 -7.67 2.78
N TYR A 79 18.18 -7.83 3.96
CA TYR A 79 17.52 -7.68 5.22
C TYR A 79 17.86 -6.33 5.86
N ASN A 80 16.84 -5.57 6.22
CA ASN A 80 16.99 -4.31 6.92
C ASN A 80 16.76 -4.54 8.43
N GLN A 81 17.82 -4.52 9.21
CA GLN A 81 17.78 -4.77 10.65
C GLN A 81 16.91 -3.75 11.41
N LYS A 82 16.92 -2.46 10.99
CA LYS A 82 16.15 -1.41 11.67
C LYS A 82 14.64 -1.58 11.52
N ARG A 83 14.21 -2.19 10.41
CA ARG A 83 12.79 -2.42 10.08
C ARG A 83 12.37 -3.88 10.23
N GLU A 84 13.31 -4.75 10.56
CA GLU A 84 13.10 -6.20 10.65
C GLU A 84 12.40 -6.79 9.40
N GLN A 85 12.77 -6.29 8.23
CA GLN A 85 12.13 -6.63 6.98
C GLN A 85 13.13 -7.02 5.90
N ALA A 86 12.82 -8.11 5.21
CA ALA A 86 13.53 -8.52 4.02
C ALA A 86 12.88 -7.92 2.77
N HIS A 87 13.69 -7.54 1.80
CA HIS A 87 13.23 -7.02 0.50
C HIS A 87 14.15 -7.48 -0.63
N TYR A 88 13.59 -7.59 -1.81
CA TYR A 88 14.36 -7.85 -3.01
C TYR A 88 15.07 -6.58 -3.48
N SER A 89 16.37 -6.66 -3.72
CA SER A 89 17.16 -5.64 -4.39
C SER A 89 17.15 -5.87 -5.91
N ASN A 90 17.51 -4.84 -6.66
CA ASN A 90 17.61 -4.87 -8.12
C ASN A 90 16.31 -5.25 -8.85
N VAL A 91 15.15 -5.00 -8.23
CA VAL A 91 13.84 -5.21 -8.83
C VAL A 91 13.14 -3.89 -9.00
N GLN A 92 12.66 -3.60 -10.21
CA GLN A 92 11.96 -2.37 -10.51
C GLN A 92 10.62 -2.29 -9.78
N ARG A 93 10.36 -1.16 -9.12
CA ARG A 93 9.08 -0.85 -8.48
C ARG A 93 8.45 0.36 -9.13
N CYS A 94 7.17 0.29 -9.46
CA CYS A 94 6.48 1.42 -10.08
C CYS A 94 6.16 2.55 -9.10
N GLY A 95 6.02 2.27 -7.80
CA GLY A 95 5.64 3.26 -6.78
C GLY A 95 4.23 3.84 -6.94
N SER A 96 3.40 3.26 -7.79
CA SER A 96 2.05 3.77 -8.00
C SER A 96 1.10 3.29 -6.90
N VAL A 97 0.42 4.24 -6.27
CA VAL A 97 -0.64 3.98 -5.29
C VAL A 97 -1.95 3.62 -5.97
N TRP A 98 -2.14 4.09 -7.21
CA TRP A 98 -3.41 4.00 -7.93
C TRP A 98 -3.51 2.79 -8.85
N THR A 99 -2.41 2.43 -9.52
CA THR A 99 -2.43 1.43 -10.59
C THR A 99 -1.83 0.09 -10.18
N CYS A 100 -1.02 0.04 -9.11
CA CYS A 100 -0.35 -1.18 -8.70
C CYS A 100 -0.82 -1.68 -7.34
N PRO A 101 -1.54 -2.81 -7.27
CA PRO A 101 -2.07 -3.33 -6.00
C PRO A 101 -0.97 -3.67 -4.98
N ILE A 102 0.23 -4.03 -5.43
CA ILE A 102 1.35 -4.38 -4.55
C ILE A 102 1.99 -3.12 -3.96
N CYS A 103 2.31 -2.13 -4.80
CA CYS A 103 2.90 -0.87 -4.34
C CYS A 103 1.89 -0.08 -3.49
N SER A 104 0.62 -0.06 -3.89
CA SER A 104 -0.47 0.55 -3.14
C SER A 104 -0.56 0.00 -1.72
N ALA A 105 -0.58 -1.32 -1.57
CA ALA A 105 -0.67 -1.96 -0.26
C ALA A 105 0.52 -1.62 0.65
N GLN A 106 1.74 -1.58 0.10
CA GLN A 106 2.94 -1.24 0.87
C GLN A 106 2.98 0.23 1.29
N ILE A 107 2.64 1.12 0.36
CA ILE A 107 2.65 2.58 0.62
C ILE A 107 1.55 2.94 1.61
N SER A 108 0.34 2.39 1.44
CA SER A 108 -0.78 2.66 2.34
C SER A 108 -0.49 2.17 3.75
N GLU A 109 0.11 0.97 3.90
CA GLU A 109 0.50 0.46 5.21
C GLU A 109 1.60 1.32 5.86
N GLY A 110 2.60 1.74 5.10
CA GLY A 110 3.63 2.67 5.59
C GLY A 110 3.01 3.98 6.11
N ARG A 111 2.13 4.59 5.32
CA ARG A 111 1.43 5.82 5.73
C ARG A 111 0.51 5.63 6.93
N ARG A 112 -0.16 4.47 7.02
CA ARG A 112 -0.98 4.13 8.19
C ARG A 112 -0.13 4.09 9.46
N GLN A 113 1.06 3.49 9.39
CA GLN A 113 1.99 3.41 10.51
C GLN A 113 2.54 4.79 10.89
N GLU A 114 2.92 5.62 9.92
CA GLU A 114 3.36 7.00 10.13
C GLU A 114 2.29 7.83 10.83
N LEU A 115 1.05 7.75 10.35
CA LEU A 115 -0.08 8.44 10.97
C LEU A 115 -0.31 7.96 12.40
N LYS A 116 -0.30 6.64 12.62
CA LYS A 116 -0.46 6.05 13.95
C LYS A 116 0.61 6.57 14.91
N GLN A 117 1.87 6.52 14.51
CA GLN A 117 2.99 7.03 15.32
C GLN A 117 2.87 8.53 15.61
N GLY A 118 2.46 9.31 14.59
CA GLY A 118 2.21 10.74 14.76
C GLY A 118 1.12 11.03 15.79
N MET A 119 0.02 10.28 15.73
CA MET A 119 -1.07 10.39 16.70
C MET A 119 -0.66 9.97 18.11
N GLU A 120 0.03 8.84 18.23
CA GLU A 120 0.54 8.34 19.52
C GLU A 120 1.53 9.34 20.16
N TYR A 121 2.43 9.91 19.33
CA TYR A 121 3.35 10.95 19.80
C TYR A 121 2.59 12.19 20.29
N TRP A 122 1.61 12.67 19.52
CA TRP A 122 0.83 13.85 19.90
C TRP A 122 0.03 13.64 21.19
N GLN A 123 -0.57 12.47 21.36
CA GLN A 123 -1.29 12.10 22.58
C GLN A 123 -0.34 11.90 23.77
N GLY A 124 0.80 11.22 23.55
CA GLY A 124 1.75 10.87 24.59
C GLY A 124 2.58 12.05 25.13
N THR A 125 2.76 13.11 24.34
CA THR A 125 3.49 14.32 24.78
C THR A 125 2.66 15.28 25.62
N GLY A 126 1.39 14.97 25.88
CA GLY A 126 0.47 15.87 26.61
C GLY A 126 -0.01 17.07 25.80
N LYS A 127 0.54 17.32 24.62
CA LYS A 127 0.15 18.46 23.78
C LYS A 127 -1.33 18.45 23.39
N ALA A 128 -1.89 17.27 23.22
CA ALA A 128 -3.32 17.12 22.98
C ALA A 128 -4.18 17.63 24.14
N GLN A 129 -3.72 17.36 25.37
CA GLN A 129 -4.41 17.76 26.59
C GLN A 129 -4.20 19.24 26.89
N GLU A 130 -2.98 19.74 26.74
CA GLU A 130 -2.63 21.16 26.96
C GLU A 130 -3.35 22.10 25.98
N SER A 131 -3.45 21.69 24.71
CA SER A 131 -4.09 22.50 23.68
C SER A 131 -5.62 22.34 23.60
N GLY A 132 -6.19 21.34 24.31
CA GLY A 132 -7.59 20.94 24.14
C GLY A 132 -7.93 20.45 22.74
N GLY A 133 -6.88 20.16 21.95
CA GLY A 133 -7.02 19.81 20.54
C GLY A 133 -7.61 18.40 20.34
N MET A 134 -8.40 18.25 19.28
CA MET A 134 -8.96 16.98 18.86
C MET A 134 -8.56 16.69 17.41
N VAL A 135 -8.46 15.41 17.06
CA VAL A 135 -8.20 15.00 15.68
C VAL A 135 -9.51 14.73 14.98
N TYR A 136 -9.73 15.41 13.86
CA TYR A 136 -10.92 15.25 13.03
C TYR A 136 -10.56 14.68 11.66
N LEU A 137 -11.39 13.79 11.15
CA LEU A 137 -11.37 13.37 9.76
C LEU A 137 -12.33 14.24 8.96
N LEU A 138 -11.79 15.12 8.12
CA LEU A 138 -12.59 15.94 7.21
C LEU A 138 -12.79 15.20 5.90
N THR A 139 -14.04 14.85 5.60
CA THR A 139 -14.41 14.28 4.29
C THR A 139 -15.13 15.33 3.47
N LEU A 140 -14.60 15.64 2.30
CA LEU A 140 -15.20 16.57 1.36
C LEU A 140 -15.87 15.78 0.24
N THR A 141 -17.16 16.00 0.07
CA THR A 141 -17.96 15.39 -0.98
C THR A 141 -18.51 16.49 -1.90
N ASN A 142 -18.46 16.24 -3.19
CA ASN A 142 -19.13 17.08 -4.18
C ASN A 142 -20.39 16.38 -4.67
N PRO A 143 -21.53 17.07 -4.78
CA PRO A 143 -22.65 16.54 -5.54
C PRO A 143 -22.18 16.37 -7.00
N HIS A 144 -22.45 15.22 -7.57
CA HIS A 144 -22.10 14.91 -8.96
C HIS A 144 -23.20 14.08 -9.61
N HIS A 145 -23.33 14.25 -10.92
CA HIS A 145 -24.28 13.54 -11.75
C HIS A 145 -23.57 12.79 -12.87
N HIS A 146 -24.25 11.81 -13.43
CA HIS A 146 -23.73 11.09 -14.58
C HIS A 146 -23.60 12.05 -15.79
N GLY A 147 -22.40 12.31 -16.24
CA GLY A 147 -22.10 13.26 -17.32
C GLY A 147 -21.34 14.52 -16.87
N ASP A 148 -21.15 14.71 -15.56
CA ASP A 148 -20.31 15.80 -15.07
C ASP A 148 -18.83 15.59 -15.46
N ASN A 149 -18.18 16.68 -15.79
CA ASN A 149 -16.77 16.64 -16.14
C ASN A 149 -15.90 16.52 -14.86
N LEU A 150 -15.26 15.38 -14.70
CA LEU A 150 -14.41 15.07 -13.54
C LEU A 150 -13.32 16.13 -13.29
N VAL A 151 -12.72 16.68 -14.37
CA VAL A 151 -11.66 17.69 -14.25
C VAL A 151 -12.22 18.96 -13.61
N GLN A 152 -13.39 19.41 -14.06
CA GLN A 152 -14.05 20.60 -13.51
C GLN A 152 -14.46 20.40 -12.05
N LEU A 153 -14.97 19.21 -11.69
CA LEU A 153 -15.31 18.86 -10.32
C LEU A 153 -14.07 18.92 -9.41
N LEU A 154 -12.96 18.34 -9.83
CA LEU A 154 -11.70 18.34 -9.08
C LEU A 154 -11.10 19.73 -8.95
N GLU A 155 -11.17 20.56 -10.00
CA GLU A 155 -10.73 21.96 -9.94
C GLU A 155 -11.60 22.79 -9.00
N GLY A 156 -12.91 22.58 -9.04
CA GLY A 156 -13.86 23.18 -8.11
C GLY A 156 -13.55 22.83 -6.66
N GLN A 157 -13.28 21.55 -6.38
CA GLN A 157 -12.90 21.08 -5.05
C GLN A 157 -11.58 21.67 -4.56
N LYS A 158 -10.55 21.72 -5.42
CA LYS A 158 -9.26 22.37 -5.10
C LYS A 158 -9.45 23.84 -4.78
N LYS A 159 -10.31 24.53 -5.54
CA LYS A 159 -10.62 25.94 -5.33
C LYS A 159 -11.35 26.16 -4.01
N ALA A 160 -12.33 25.32 -3.70
CA ALA A 160 -13.06 25.36 -2.44
C ALA A 160 -12.13 25.12 -1.22
N LEU A 161 -11.23 24.14 -1.30
CA LEU A 161 -10.21 23.90 -0.29
C LEU A 161 -9.28 25.11 -0.09
N LYS A 162 -8.84 25.73 -1.19
CA LYS A 162 -8.01 26.94 -1.11
C LYS A 162 -8.74 28.07 -0.40
N TYR A 163 -10.02 28.28 -0.66
CA TYR A 163 -10.83 29.27 0.04
C TYR A 163 -10.97 28.92 1.53
N LEU A 164 -11.29 27.67 1.85
CA LEU A 164 -11.41 27.21 3.25
C LEU A 164 -10.15 27.53 4.06
N TRP A 165 -8.95 27.30 3.50
CA TRP A 165 -7.69 27.56 4.20
C TRP A 165 -7.24 29.02 4.18
N SER A 166 -7.71 29.82 3.22
CA SER A 166 -7.29 31.24 3.07
C SER A 166 -8.26 32.23 3.74
N ASP A 167 -9.52 31.87 3.85
CA ASP A 167 -10.56 32.77 4.40
C ASP A 167 -10.38 33.00 5.90
N ARG A 168 -10.61 34.26 6.32
CA ARG A 168 -10.45 34.68 7.70
C ARG A 168 -11.45 34.00 8.64
N LYS A 169 -12.73 33.96 8.25
CA LYS A 169 -13.79 33.34 9.06
C LYS A 169 -13.57 31.86 9.24
N SER A 170 -13.16 31.16 8.16
CA SER A 170 -12.81 29.75 8.21
C SER A 170 -11.62 29.47 9.14
N LYS A 171 -10.63 30.34 9.16
CA LYS A 171 -9.49 30.26 10.08
C LYS A 171 -9.88 30.49 11.53
N GLU A 172 -10.78 31.44 11.78
CA GLU A 172 -11.30 31.70 13.12
C GLU A 172 -12.14 30.51 13.63
N MET A 173 -12.98 29.93 12.77
CA MET A 173 -13.77 28.75 13.09
C MET A 173 -12.89 27.52 13.35
N LEU A 174 -11.85 27.29 12.53
CA LEU A 174 -10.91 26.18 12.73
C LEU A 174 -10.03 26.33 13.98
N LYS A 175 -9.86 27.56 14.51
CA LYS A 175 -9.17 27.79 15.79
C LYS A 175 -10.07 27.55 17.00
N ALA A 176 -11.39 27.62 16.81
CA ALA A 176 -12.39 27.42 17.86
C ALA A 176 -12.79 25.95 18.05
N LEU A 177 -12.38 25.06 17.11
CA LEU A 177 -12.52 23.62 17.19
C LEU A 177 -11.31 22.99 17.89
#